data_644546bff0b272e5b73176385c3f2f09
#
_entry.id   644546bff0b272e5b73176385c3f2f09
#
_cell.length_a   1.000
_cell.length_b   1.000
_cell.length_c   1.000
_cell.angle_alpha   90.00
_cell.angle_beta   90.00
_cell.angle_gamma   90.00
#
_symmetry.space_group_name_H-M   'P 1'
#
loop_
_entity.id
_entity.type
_entity.pdbx_description
1 polymer ?
#
loop_
_entity_poly.entity_id
_entity_poly.type
_entity_poly.pdbx_seq_one_letter_code
_entity_poly.pdbx_strand_id
1 'polypeptide(L)'
;MEPIFNNTDSKHKAVIEAHQKCAETIDKFVRSVKEKNDITYMSKLRFRDPDLSEKEGKDHFFYLWLSQVYFHENENMLSGVFFEVPSGFEKYHKVGDRLGFDSEDVFDWMIINQDGHMNGGFTIRVTRDSFETDLEKSRYDEYIGIKSYEPI
;
A
#
# COMPACT_ATOMS: atom_id res chain seq x y z
N MET A 1 14.69 -8.47 -7.61
CA MET A 1 14.47 -7.82 -6.28
C MET A 1 13.05 -8.08 -5.83
N GLU A 2 12.90 -8.56 -4.63
CA GLU A 2 11.56 -8.71 -4.08
C GLU A 2 10.95 -7.33 -3.79
N PRO A 3 9.64 -7.17 -4.02
CA PRO A 3 8.97 -5.93 -3.68
C PRO A 3 9.09 -5.62 -2.19
N ILE A 4 9.53 -4.42 -1.87
CA ILE A 4 9.75 -4.01 -0.48
C ILE A 4 8.47 -4.05 0.35
N PHE A 5 7.33 -3.88 -0.31
CA PHE A 5 6.04 -3.79 0.35
C PHE A 5 5.28 -5.12 0.40
N ASN A 6 5.92 -6.22 0.00
CA ASN A 6 5.25 -7.51 -0.14
C ASN A 6 5.20 -8.33 1.16
N ASN A 7 5.78 -7.85 2.23
CA ASN A 7 5.88 -8.59 3.50
C ASN A 7 4.74 -8.23 4.44
N THR A 8 3.53 -8.69 4.10
CA THR A 8 2.33 -8.44 4.91
C THR A 8 1.74 -9.77 5.40
N ASP A 9 1.70 -9.94 6.72
CA ASP A 9 1.02 -11.06 7.35
C ASP A 9 -0.35 -10.60 7.83
N SER A 10 -1.40 -10.95 7.06
CA SER A 10 -2.76 -10.52 7.33
C SER A 10 -3.35 -11.10 8.61
N LYS A 11 -2.69 -12.07 9.22
CA LYS A 11 -3.13 -12.69 10.49
C LYS A 11 -2.47 -12.06 11.70
N HIS A 12 -1.41 -11.27 11.50
CA HIS A 12 -0.72 -10.62 12.59
C HIS A 12 -1.61 -9.53 13.22
N LYS A 13 -1.71 -9.53 14.55
CA LYS A 13 -2.58 -8.60 15.27
C LYS A 13 -2.34 -7.15 14.91
N ALA A 14 -1.07 -6.71 14.84
CA ALA A 14 -0.74 -5.34 14.51
C ALA A 14 -1.17 -4.97 13.08
N VAL A 15 -1.10 -5.91 12.15
CA VAL A 15 -1.55 -5.70 10.76
C VAL A 15 -3.08 -5.60 10.71
N ILE A 16 -3.79 -6.40 11.48
CA ILE A 16 -5.26 -6.33 11.59
C ILE A 16 -5.68 -4.96 12.11
N GLU A 17 -5.01 -4.48 13.15
CA GLU A 17 -5.26 -3.15 13.71
C GLU A 17 -4.93 -2.04 12.71
N ALA A 18 -3.84 -2.19 11.94
CA ALA A 18 -3.46 -1.26 10.90
C ALA A 18 -4.51 -1.17 9.81
N HIS A 19 -5.01 -2.32 9.36
CA HIS A 19 -6.08 -2.37 8.35
C HIS A 19 -7.36 -1.71 8.87
N GLN A 20 -7.70 -1.92 10.13
CA GLN A 20 -8.85 -1.28 10.75
C GLN A 20 -8.71 0.24 10.74
N LYS A 21 -7.53 0.77 11.06
CA LYS A 21 -7.26 2.21 10.99
C LYS A 21 -7.39 2.74 9.57
N CYS A 22 -6.94 1.97 8.59
CA CYS A 22 -7.15 2.32 7.19
C CYS A 22 -8.63 2.48 6.88
N ALA A 23 -9.45 1.48 7.24
CA ALA A 23 -10.89 1.51 6.98
C ALA A 23 -11.57 2.70 7.65
N GLU A 24 -11.15 3.05 8.86
CA GLU A 24 -11.71 4.18 9.61
C GLU A 24 -11.34 5.54 9.00
N THR A 25 -10.25 5.62 8.25
CA THR A 25 -9.68 6.88 7.76
C THR A 25 -9.67 7.01 6.24
N ILE A 26 -10.19 6.02 5.53
CA ILE A 26 -10.11 5.99 4.05
C ILE A 26 -10.78 7.20 3.41
N ASP A 27 -11.82 7.74 4.01
CA ASP A 27 -12.49 8.93 3.49
C ASP A 27 -11.57 10.14 3.47
N LYS A 28 -10.68 10.26 4.45
CA LYS A 28 -9.68 11.32 4.49
C LYS A 28 -8.72 11.21 3.30
N PHE A 29 -8.29 9.99 2.99
CA PHE A 29 -7.42 9.72 1.86
C PHE A 29 -8.10 10.07 0.54
N VAL A 30 -9.32 9.57 0.32
CA VAL A 30 -10.10 9.85 -0.89
C VAL A 30 -10.30 11.34 -1.08
N ARG A 31 -10.64 12.06 -0.02
CA ARG A 31 -10.81 13.51 -0.07
C ARG A 31 -9.54 14.21 -0.51
N SER A 32 -8.39 13.79 0.01
CA SER A 32 -7.10 14.37 -0.37
C SER A 32 -6.77 14.08 -1.83
N VAL A 33 -7.02 12.85 -2.30
CA VAL A 33 -6.80 12.49 -3.72
C VAL A 33 -7.65 13.35 -4.65
N LYS A 34 -8.90 13.62 -4.27
CA LYS A 34 -9.81 14.47 -5.07
C LYS A 34 -9.31 15.91 -5.21
N GLU A 35 -8.54 16.40 -4.24
CA GLU A 35 -7.98 17.76 -4.28
C GLU A 35 -6.85 17.91 -5.31
N LYS A 36 -6.31 16.79 -5.80
CA LYS A 36 -5.26 16.76 -6.84
C LYS A 36 -4.01 17.57 -6.48
N ASN A 37 -3.57 17.46 -5.23
CA ASN A 37 -2.36 18.13 -4.78
C ASN A 37 -1.11 17.47 -5.37
N ASP A 38 -0.01 18.23 -5.45
CA ASP A 38 1.28 17.75 -5.95
C ASP A 38 2.03 16.98 -4.86
N ILE A 39 1.47 15.84 -4.47
CA ILE A 39 2.02 14.96 -3.45
C ILE A 39 1.87 13.50 -3.90
N THR A 40 2.60 12.60 -3.25
CA THR A 40 2.56 11.19 -3.57
C THR A 40 1.40 10.51 -2.84
N TYR A 41 0.49 9.90 -3.61
CA TYR A 41 -0.63 9.11 -3.09
C TYR A 41 -0.41 7.65 -3.45
N MET A 42 -0.49 6.77 -2.46
CA MET A 42 -0.31 5.34 -2.67
C MET A 42 -1.42 4.55 -1.97
N SER A 43 -1.81 3.45 -2.58
CA SER A 43 -2.79 2.52 -2.01
C SER A 43 -2.25 1.10 -2.06
N LYS A 44 -2.42 0.37 -0.97
CA LYS A 44 -2.06 -1.04 -0.88
C LYS A 44 -3.32 -1.88 -1.11
N LEU A 45 -3.24 -2.81 -2.04
CA LEU A 45 -4.35 -3.69 -2.40
C LEU A 45 -3.98 -5.15 -2.16
N ARG A 46 -5.00 -5.97 -1.92
CA ARG A 46 -4.87 -7.41 -1.79
C ARG A 46 -5.13 -8.08 -3.13
N PHE A 47 -4.28 -9.00 -3.50
CA PHE A 47 -4.41 -9.76 -4.73
C PHE A 47 -4.43 -11.25 -4.42
N ARG A 48 -5.33 -11.97 -5.07
CA ARG A 48 -5.33 -13.42 -5.00
C ARG A 48 -4.24 -13.95 -5.94
N ASP A 49 -3.44 -14.88 -5.44
CA ASP A 49 -2.45 -15.59 -6.24
C ASP A 49 -3.11 -16.83 -6.85
N PRO A 50 -3.45 -16.84 -8.15
CA PRO A 50 -4.17 -17.96 -8.75
C PRO A 50 -3.37 -19.26 -8.76
N ASP A 51 -2.07 -19.16 -9.06
CA ASP A 51 -1.21 -20.34 -9.18
C ASP A 51 -0.97 -21.01 -7.83
N LEU A 52 -0.63 -20.23 -6.83
CA LEU A 52 -0.40 -20.75 -5.48
C LEU A 52 -1.71 -21.26 -4.86
N SER A 53 -2.82 -20.56 -5.11
CA SER A 53 -4.12 -20.98 -4.61
C SER A 53 -4.53 -22.34 -5.18
N GLU A 54 -4.33 -22.52 -6.47
CA GLU A 54 -4.61 -23.80 -7.12
C GLU A 54 -3.70 -24.92 -6.60
N LYS A 55 -2.42 -24.64 -6.48
CA LYS A 55 -1.42 -25.60 -6.01
C LYS A 55 -1.71 -26.08 -4.59
N GLU A 56 -2.10 -25.16 -3.71
CA GLU A 56 -2.30 -25.44 -2.29
C GLU A 56 -3.73 -25.84 -1.94
N GLY A 57 -4.66 -25.71 -2.90
CA GLY A 57 -6.07 -26.06 -2.67
C GLY A 57 -6.83 -25.11 -1.77
N LYS A 58 -6.30 -23.91 -1.53
CA LYS A 58 -6.96 -22.86 -0.73
C LYS A 58 -6.49 -21.49 -1.21
N ASP A 59 -7.27 -20.46 -0.94
CA ASP A 59 -6.95 -19.11 -1.38
C ASP A 59 -5.68 -18.59 -0.72
N HIS A 60 -4.77 -18.10 -1.54
CA HIS A 60 -3.57 -17.39 -1.14
C HIS A 60 -3.59 -15.98 -1.69
N PHE A 61 -3.18 -15.02 -0.87
CA PHE A 61 -3.18 -13.61 -1.21
C PHE A 61 -1.81 -13.01 -0.98
N PHE A 62 -1.53 -11.95 -1.72
CA PHE A 62 -0.39 -11.08 -1.46
C PHE A 62 -0.85 -9.63 -1.61
N TYR A 63 0.00 -8.71 -1.17
CA TYR A 63 -0.36 -7.30 -1.08
C TYR A 63 0.66 -6.48 -1.85
N LEU A 64 0.18 -5.54 -2.66
CA LEU A 64 1.04 -4.65 -3.42
C LEU A 64 0.58 -3.21 -3.23
N TRP A 65 1.55 -2.31 -3.19
CA TRP A 65 1.31 -0.88 -3.23
C TRP A 65 1.23 -0.42 -4.68
N LEU A 66 0.24 0.41 -4.97
CA LEU A 66 0.11 1.10 -6.24
C LEU A 66 0.38 2.57 -6.00
N SER A 67 1.13 3.19 -6.92
CA SER A 67 1.48 4.60 -6.86
C SER A 67 0.59 5.43 -7.79
N GLN A 68 0.80 6.74 -7.82
CA GLN A 68 0.07 7.66 -8.70
C GLN A 68 -1.44 7.44 -8.65
N VAL A 69 -1.97 7.43 -7.43
CA VAL A 69 -3.41 7.19 -7.23
C VAL A 69 -4.18 8.45 -7.63
N TYR A 70 -5.19 8.25 -8.50
CA TYR A 70 -6.10 9.30 -8.96
C TYR A 70 -7.53 8.90 -8.69
N PHE A 71 -8.40 9.91 -8.62
CA PHE A 71 -9.84 9.70 -8.52
C PHE A 71 -10.50 10.03 -9.85
N HIS A 72 -11.32 9.11 -10.37
CA HIS A 72 -12.06 9.24 -11.60
C HIS A 72 -13.52 9.55 -11.27
N GLU A 73 -13.91 10.81 -11.45
CA GLU A 73 -15.25 11.29 -11.04
C GLU A 73 -16.39 10.58 -11.77
N ASN A 74 -16.24 10.36 -13.07
CA ASN A 74 -17.30 9.75 -13.87
C ASN A 74 -17.61 8.32 -13.44
N GLU A 75 -16.60 7.56 -13.04
CA GLU A 75 -16.72 6.17 -12.61
C GLU A 75 -16.86 6.05 -11.10
N ASN A 76 -16.67 7.14 -10.35
CA ASN A 76 -16.63 7.14 -8.88
C ASN A 76 -15.64 6.07 -8.37
N MET A 77 -14.43 6.07 -8.90
CA MET A 77 -13.45 5.02 -8.71
C MET A 77 -12.05 5.61 -8.57
N LEU A 78 -11.22 4.94 -7.79
CA LEU A 78 -9.79 5.23 -7.71
C LEU A 78 -9.03 4.40 -8.73
N SER A 79 -7.81 4.82 -9.08
CA SER A 79 -6.88 3.99 -9.84
C SER A 79 -5.45 4.25 -9.36
N GLY A 80 -4.57 3.29 -9.60
CA GLY A 80 -3.16 3.40 -9.28
C GLY A 80 -2.31 2.61 -10.26
N VAL A 81 -1.01 2.82 -10.20
CA VAL A 81 -0.04 2.22 -11.11
C VAL A 81 0.84 1.23 -10.35
N PHE A 82 1.01 0.04 -10.91
CA PHE A 82 1.95 -0.95 -10.38
C PHE A 82 3.38 -0.45 -10.58
N PHE A 83 4.16 -0.40 -9.51
CA PHE A 83 5.59 -0.10 -9.61
C PHE A 83 6.47 -1.25 -9.14
N GLU A 84 5.89 -2.24 -8.47
CA GLU A 84 6.54 -3.48 -8.07
C GLU A 84 5.58 -4.64 -8.33
N VAL A 85 6.05 -5.67 -9.05
CA VAL A 85 5.27 -6.87 -9.31
C VAL A 85 6.16 -8.07 -9.00
N PRO A 86 5.71 -9.00 -8.13
CA PRO A 86 6.51 -10.18 -7.80
C PRO A 86 6.75 -11.07 -9.03
N SER A 87 7.86 -11.77 -9.03
CA SER A 87 8.15 -12.77 -10.05
C SER A 87 7.04 -13.83 -10.09
N GLY A 88 6.59 -14.17 -11.29
CA GLY A 88 5.48 -15.10 -11.48
C GLY A 88 4.11 -14.45 -11.55
N PHE A 89 3.97 -13.23 -11.06
CA PHE A 89 2.72 -12.48 -11.15
C PHE A 89 2.68 -11.56 -12.38
N GLU A 90 3.80 -11.40 -13.04
CA GLU A 90 3.96 -10.54 -14.22
C GLU A 90 3.05 -10.93 -15.39
N LYS A 91 2.59 -12.18 -15.44
CA LYS A 91 1.63 -12.64 -16.45
C LYS A 91 0.23 -12.08 -16.24
N TYR A 92 -0.07 -11.58 -15.06
CA TYR A 92 -1.37 -10.99 -14.74
C TYR A 92 -1.32 -9.46 -14.74
N HIS A 93 -0.26 -8.87 -14.19
CA HIS A 93 -0.09 -7.43 -14.11
C HIS A 93 1.38 -7.07 -14.35
N LYS A 94 1.61 -5.94 -14.99
CA LYS A 94 2.94 -5.47 -15.31
C LYS A 94 3.22 -4.14 -14.64
N VAL A 95 4.50 -3.90 -14.31
CA VAL A 95 4.95 -2.58 -13.86
C VAL A 95 4.54 -1.54 -14.90
N GLY A 96 3.93 -0.46 -14.45
CA GLY A 96 3.42 0.60 -15.32
C GLY A 96 1.95 0.47 -15.66
N ASP A 97 1.33 -0.69 -15.46
CA ASP A 97 -0.11 -0.86 -15.70
C ASP A 97 -0.91 -0.09 -14.65
N ARG A 98 -2.04 0.47 -15.08
CA ARG A 98 -2.98 1.17 -14.19
C ARG A 98 -4.18 0.27 -13.92
N LEU A 99 -4.52 0.15 -12.64
CA LEU A 99 -5.64 -0.65 -12.16
C LEU A 99 -6.66 0.25 -11.46
N GLY A 100 -7.94 0.08 -11.79
CA GLY A 100 -9.03 0.73 -11.09
C GLY A 100 -9.46 -0.08 -9.87
N PHE A 101 -9.86 0.59 -8.80
CA PHE A 101 -10.32 -0.07 -7.58
C PHE A 101 -11.24 0.88 -6.79
N ASP A 102 -12.05 0.29 -5.93
CA ASP A 102 -12.92 1.04 -5.02
C ASP A 102 -12.19 1.33 -3.70
N SER A 103 -12.64 2.36 -3.00
CA SER A 103 -12.06 2.70 -1.69
C SER A 103 -12.17 1.54 -0.69
N GLU A 104 -13.21 0.72 -0.82
CA GLU A 104 -13.41 -0.47 0.02
C GLU A 104 -12.34 -1.54 -0.18
N ASP A 105 -11.68 -1.54 -1.33
CA ASP A 105 -10.63 -2.52 -1.66
C ASP A 105 -9.27 -2.14 -1.09
N VAL A 106 -9.13 -0.93 -0.55
CA VAL A 106 -7.85 -0.43 -0.04
C VAL A 106 -7.53 -1.07 1.30
N PHE A 107 -6.41 -1.78 1.35
CA PHE A 107 -5.92 -2.42 2.57
C PHE A 107 -5.16 -1.44 3.45
N ASP A 108 -4.42 -0.54 2.83
CA ASP A 108 -3.70 0.56 3.48
C ASP A 108 -3.55 1.71 2.50
N TRP A 109 -3.44 2.93 3.02
CA TRP A 109 -3.19 4.11 2.20
C TRP A 109 -2.04 4.90 2.78
N MET A 110 -1.35 5.66 1.92
CA MET A 110 -0.20 6.45 2.32
C MET A 110 -0.16 7.73 1.50
N ILE A 111 0.09 8.83 2.19
CA ILE A 111 0.32 10.14 1.58
C ILE A 111 1.69 10.60 2.05
N ILE A 112 2.58 10.89 1.10
CA ILE A 112 3.90 11.45 1.40
C ILE A 112 3.97 12.81 0.72
N ASN A 113 4.13 13.87 1.52
CA ASN A 113 4.26 15.22 0.97
C ASN A 113 5.71 15.48 0.51
N GLN A 114 5.94 16.67 -0.06
CA GLN A 114 7.25 17.03 -0.59
C GLN A 114 8.35 17.07 0.48
N ASP A 115 7.98 17.31 1.73
CA ASP A 115 8.93 17.33 2.85
C ASP A 115 9.22 15.93 3.39
N GLY A 116 8.63 14.88 2.81
CA GLY A 116 8.80 13.51 3.29
C GLY A 116 7.98 13.17 4.50
N HIS A 117 6.97 13.99 4.84
CA HIS A 117 6.06 13.72 5.94
C HIS A 117 4.97 12.75 5.48
N MET A 118 4.83 11.63 6.19
CA MET A 118 3.88 10.59 5.83
C MET A 118 2.64 10.60 6.71
N ASN A 119 1.48 10.60 6.06
CA ASN A 119 0.19 10.31 6.66
C ASN A 119 -0.25 8.90 6.26
N GLY A 120 -0.97 8.21 7.13
CA GLY A 120 -1.37 6.84 6.86
C GLY A 120 -0.21 5.88 6.97
N GLY A 121 -0.07 4.96 6.02
CA GLY A 121 1.00 3.98 6.02
C GLY A 121 0.98 3.10 7.26
N PHE A 122 -0.21 2.69 7.69
CA PHE A 122 -0.38 1.97 8.95
C PHE A 122 0.39 0.65 8.97
N THR A 123 0.39 -0.08 7.86
CA THR A 123 1.17 -1.32 7.73
C THR A 123 2.67 -1.06 7.59
N ILE A 124 3.05 0.09 7.02
CA ILE A 124 4.45 0.52 6.94
C ILE A 124 5.00 0.68 8.36
N ARG A 125 4.22 1.28 9.25
CA ARG A 125 4.62 1.49 10.65
C ARG A 125 4.81 0.16 11.39
N VAL A 126 3.96 -0.83 11.09
CA VAL A 126 4.08 -2.18 11.66
C VAL A 126 5.42 -2.82 11.25
N THR A 127 5.75 -2.74 9.97
CA THR A 127 7.03 -3.27 9.47
C THR A 127 8.20 -2.56 10.11
N ARG A 128 8.14 -1.21 10.17
CA ARG A 128 9.19 -0.41 10.79
C ARG A 128 9.42 -0.78 12.25
N ASP A 129 8.35 -0.95 13.01
CA ASP A 129 8.43 -1.31 14.43
C ASP A 129 9.01 -2.71 14.66
N SER A 130 8.99 -3.57 13.64
CA SER A 130 9.58 -4.90 13.72
C SER A 130 11.11 -4.91 13.69
N PHE A 131 11.73 -3.83 13.23
CA PHE A 131 13.18 -3.71 13.20
C PHE A 131 13.74 -3.43 14.60
N GLU A 132 14.82 -4.10 14.94
CA GLU A 132 15.40 -4.02 16.30
C GLU A 132 16.25 -2.78 16.52
N THR A 133 16.88 -2.24 15.48
CA THR A 133 17.83 -1.13 15.61
C THR A 133 17.33 0.13 14.95
N ASP A 134 17.77 1.28 15.47
CA ASP A 134 17.44 2.59 14.86
C ASP A 134 18.07 2.72 13.48
N LEU A 135 19.20 2.09 13.23
CA LEU A 135 19.85 2.09 11.92
C LEU A 135 18.98 1.40 10.87
N GLU A 136 18.42 0.23 11.20
CA GLU A 136 17.52 -0.48 10.31
C GLU A 136 16.27 0.32 10.02
N LYS A 137 15.69 0.95 11.04
CA LYS A 137 14.51 1.81 10.88
C LYS A 137 14.82 3.01 9.98
N SER A 138 15.98 3.64 10.16
CA SER A 138 16.40 4.77 9.34
C SER A 138 16.61 4.37 7.88
N ARG A 139 17.20 3.20 7.63
CA ARG A 139 17.40 2.70 6.27
C ARG A 139 16.08 2.42 5.58
N TYR A 140 15.13 1.86 6.32
CA TYR A 140 13.79 1.60 5.81
C TYR A 140 13.08 2.91 5.44
N ASP A 141 13.14 3.91 6.32
CA ASP A 141 12.56 5.23 6.08
C ASP A 141 13.18 5.88 4.84
N GLU A 142 14.49 5.83 4.71
CA GLU A 142 15.21 6.40 3.57
C GLU A 142 14.82 5.72 2.26
N TYR A 143 14.68 4.40 2.28
CA TYR A 143 14.29 3.64 1.10
C TYR A 143 12.90 4.05 0.59
N ILE A 144 11.97 4.30 1.50
CA ILE A 144 10.60 4.70 1.15
C ILE A 144 10.53 6.19 0.83
N GLY A 145 11.44 7.00 1.37
CA GLY A 145 11.44 8.45 1.23
C GLY A 145 10.71 9.16 2.35
N ILE A 146 10.64 8.55 3.52
CA ILE A 146 9.95 9.12 4.68
C ILE A 146 10.97 9.82 5.58
N LYS A 147 10.69 11.07 5.93
CA LYS A 147 11.49 11.85 6.88
C LYS A 147 10.81 12.04 8.22
N SER A 148 9.48 11.98 8.24
CA SER A 148 8.71 12.11 9.48
C SER A 148 7.36 11.40 9.31
N TYR A 149 6.74 11.09 10.44
CA TYR A 149 5.48 10.37 10.49
C TYR A 149 4.43 11.22 11.18
N GLU A 150 3.25 11.33 10.57
CA GLU A 150 2.10 11.93 11.23
C GLU A 150 1.69 11.04 12.40
N PRO A 151 1.51 11.58 13.62
CA PRO A 151 0.99 10.80 14.74
C PRO A 151 -0.37 10.18 14.41
N ILE A 152 -0.56 8.99 14.92
CA ILE A 152 -1.84 8.29 14.74
C ILE A 152 -2.79 8.70 15.86
#